data_9e1c3fe889bc096622b7b1c8d41b073b
#
_entry.id   9e1c3fe889bc096622b7b1c8d41b073b
#
_cell.length_a   1.000
_cell.length_b   1.000
_cell.length_c   1.000
_cell.angle_alpha   90.00
_cell.angle_beta   90.00
_cell.angle_gamma   90.00
#
_symmetry.space_group_name_H-M   'P 1'
#
loop_
_entity.id
_entity.type
_entity.pdbx_description
1 polymer ?
#
loop_
_entity_poly.entity_id
_entity_poly.type
_entity_poly.pdbx_seq_one_letter_code
_entity_poly.pdbx_strand_id
1 'polypeptide(L)' 'MQISLKAARVNAGFTQEAVAKHLRKNKQTIVNWENGKTIIDVGNFTALCQLYKMDKDCIFLPYKST' A
#
# COMPACT_ATOMS: atom_id res chain seq x y z
N MET A 1 -4.57 -4.07 -15.88
CA MET A 1 -4.51 -5.15 -14.87
C MET A 1 -4.17 -4.56 -13.51
N GLN A 2 -4.86 -5.00 -12.48
CA GLN A 2 -4.62 -4.52 -11.12
C GLN A 2 -3.91 -5.58 -10.29
N ILE A 3 -3.04 -5.12 -9.37
CA ILE A 3 -2.39 -6.00 -8.41
C ILE A 3 -2.66 -5.48 -7.00
N SER A 4 -2.45 -6.33 -6.01
CA SER A 4 -2.70 -5.96 -4.62
C SER A 4 -1.64 -4.99 -4.10
N LEU A 5 -1.93 -4.35 -2.96
CA LEU A 5 -0.93 -3.51 -2.29
C LEU A 5 0.33 -4.30 -1.98
N LYS A 6 0.16 -5.53 -1.50
CA LYS A 6 1.31 -6.39 -1.19
C LYS A 6 2.13 -6.68 -2.44
N ALA A 7 1.46 -7.04 -3.54
CA ALA A 7 2.16 -7.35 -4.79
C ALA A 7 2.90 -6.13 -5.32
N ALA A 8 2.29 -4.96 -5.24
CA ALA A 8 2.94 -3.72 -5.66
C ALA A 8 4.20 -3.45 -4.84
N ARG A 9 4.11 -3.66 -3.53
CA ARG A 9 5.26 -3.49 -2.64
C ARG A 9 6.38 -4.46 -2.99
N VAL A 10 6.04 -5.72 -3.16
CA VAL A 10 7.04 -6.76 -3.48
C VAL A 10 7.70 -6.47 -4.83
N ASN A 11 6.90 -6.10 -5.83
CA ASN A 11 7.42 -5.76 -7.15
C ASN A 11 8.35 -4.54 -7.11
N ALA A 12 8.10 -3.62 -6.20
CA ALA A 12 8.94 -2.43 -6.05
C ALA A 12 10.19 -2.71 -5.20
N GLY A 13 10.29 -3.90 -4.62
CA GLY A 13 11.48 -4.30 -3.87
C GLY A 13 11.50 -3.84 -2.42
N PHE A 14 10.36 -3.51 -1.85
CA PHE A 14 10.29 -3.01 -0.47
C PHE A 14 9.78 -4.07 0.50
N THR A 15 10.35 -4.09 1.71
CA THR A 15 9.76 -4.82 2.83
C THR A 15 8.69 -3.96 3.49
N GLN A 16 7.82 -4.58 4.28
CA GLN A 16 6.82 -3.83 5.04
C GLN A 16 7.49 -2.83 5.98
N GLU A 17 8.60 -3.21 6.58
CA GLU A 17 9.35 -2.34 7.48
C GLU A 17 9.93 -1.13 6.75
N ALA A 18 10.45 -1.33 5.55
CA ALA A 18 10.99 -0.23 4.76
C ALA A 18 9.89 0.76 4.38
N VAL A 19 8.72 0.26 3.98
CA VAL A 19 7.59 1.12 3.64
C VAL A 19 7.12 1.90 4.86
N ALA A 20 7.01 1.22 6.01
CA ALA A 20 6.62 1.89 7.25
C ALA A 20 7.56 3.03 7.59
N LYS A 21 8.85 2.80 7.40
CA LYS A 21 9.87 3.83 7.64
C LYS A 21 9.70 5.03 6.72
N HIS A 22 9.45 4.77 5.43
CA HIS A 22 9.24 5.83 4.46
C HIS A 22 8.04 6.71 4.79
N LEU A 23 6.97 6.09 5.31
CA LEU A 23 5.74 6.81 5.63
C LEU A 23 5.66 7.24 7.09
N ARG A 24 6.68 6.93 7.88
CA ARG A 24 6.71 7.22 9.32
C ARG A 24 5.53 6.59 10.04
N LYS A 25 5.27 5.33 9.72
CA LYS A 25 4.20 4.54 10.32
C LYS A 25 4.78 3.29 10.97
N ASN A 26 3.96 2.61 11.75
CA ASN A 26 4.33 1.30 12.29
C ASN A 26 4.22 0.25 11.20
N LYS A 27 5.06 -0.79 11.29
CA LYS A 27 4.94 -1.93 10.41
C LYS A 27 3.53 -2.51 10.44
N GLN A 28 2.93 -2.59 11.63
CA GLN A 28 1.57 -3.14 11.78
C GLN A 28 0.54 -2.35 10.97
N THR A 29 0.73 -1.05 10.81
CA THR A 29 -0.15 -0.23 9.99
C THR A 29 -0.11 -0.71 8.53
N ILE A 30 1.09 -1.00 8.02
CA ILE A 30 1.24 -1.49 6.66
C ILE A 30 0.59 -2.87 6.50
N VAL A 31 0.81 -3.75 7.47
CA VAL A 31 0.21 -5.08 7.49
C VAL A 31 -1.33 -4.97 7.45
N ASN A 32 -1.89 -4.09 8.26
CA ASN A 32 -3.34 -3.90 8.34
C ASN A 32 -3.90 -3.39 7.00
N TRP A 33 -3.20 -2.47 6.36
CA TRP A 33 -3.63 -1.97 5.04
C TRP A 33 -3.62 -3.10 4.01
N GLU A 34 -2.57 -3.92 4.00
CA GLU A 34 -2.44 -5.00 3.02
C GLU A 34 -3.46 -6.12 3.24
N ASN A 35 -3.85 -6.33 4.49
CA ASN A 35 -4.84 -7.36 4.85
C ASN A 35 -6.28 -6.84 4.86
N GLY A 36 -6.49 -5.57 4.62
CA GLY A 36 -7.84 -5.00 4.60
C GLY A 36 -8.46 -4.80 5.97
N LYS A 37 -7.67 -4.86 7.04
CA LYS A 37 -8.17 -4.65 8.40
C LYS A 37 -8.50 -3.19 8.68
N THR A 38 -7.73 -2.29 8.10
CA THR A 38 -7.99 -0.86 8.20
C THR A 38 -7.97 -0.26 6.81
N ILE A 39 -8.72 0.81 6.64
CA ILE A 39 -8.82 1.51 5.35
C ILE A 39 -7.68 2.50 5.25
N ILE A 40 -6.92 2.41 4.16
CA ILE A 40 -5.88 3.39 3.89
C ILE A 40 -6.53 4.67 3.38
N ASP A 41 -6.09 5.80 3.90
CA ASP A 41 -6.59 7.09 3.43
C ASP A 41 -5.93 7.49 2.11
N VAL A 42 -6.54 8.45 1.43
CA VAL A 42 -6.09 8.88 0.10
C VAL A 42 -4.65 9.39 0.13
N GLY A 43 -4.28 10.16 1.14
CA GLY A 43 -2.94 10.71 1.25
C GLY A 43 -1.88 9.63 1.35
N ASN A 44 -2.10 8.65 2.21
CA ASN A 44 -1.15 7.54 2.36
C ASN A 44 -1.14 6.65 1.13
N PHE A 45 -2.29 6.41 0.52
CA PHE A 45 -2.36 5.61 -0.71
C PHE A 45 -1.58 6.30 -1.84
N THR A 46 -1.74 7.61 -1.97
CA THR A 46 -0.99 8.38 -2.97
C THR A 46 0.51 8.27 -2.72
N ALA A 47 0.93 8.35 -1.45
CA ALA A 47 2.33 8.20 -1.10
C ALA A 47 2.86 6.81 -1.48
N LEU A 48 2.07 5.76 -1.25
CA LEU A 48 2.46 4.41 -1.65
C LEU A 48 2.59 4.29 -3.17
N CYS A 49 1.65 4.85 -3.91
CA CYS A 49 1.69 4.81 -5.36
C CYS A 49 2.96 5.50 -5.89
N GLN A 50 3.34 6.61 -5.30
CA GLN A 50 4.56 7.32 -5.68
C GLN A 50 5.80 6.50 -5.33
N LEU A 51 5.80 5.89 -4.14
CA LEU A 51 6.92 5.07 -3.69
C LEU A 51 7.11 3.85 -4.58
N TYR A 52 6.00 3.19 -4.96
CA TYR A 52 6.02 1.99 -5.79
C TYR A 52 6.09 2.33 -7.28
N LYS A 53 5.99 3.61 -7.63
CA LYS A 53 6.00 4.08 -9.03
C LYS A 53 4.90 3.43 -9.86
N MET A 54 3.69 3.41 -9.30
CA MET A 54 2.52 2.84 -9.95
C MET A 54 1.36 3.82 -9.88
N ASP A 55 0.51 3.78 -10.90
CA ASP A 55 -0.74 4.53 -10.88
C ASP A 55 -1.71 3.88 -9.90
N LYS A 56 -2.52 4.71 -9.25
CA LYS A 56 -3.54 4.22 -8.31
C LYS A 56 -4.48 3.22 -8.98
N ASP A 57 -4.71 3.37 -10.28
CA ASP A 57 -5.62 2.51 -11.02
C ASP A 57 -5.03 1.12 -11.26
N CYS A 58 -3.74 0.94 -11.02
CA CYS A 58 -3.05 -0.34 -11.16
C CYS A 58 -3.06 -1.16 -9.86
N ILE A 59 -3.57 -0.61 -8.79
CA ILE A 59 -3.60 -1.27 -7.48
C ILE A 59 -5.04 -1.39 -7.02
N PHE A 60 -5.49 -2.63 -6.71
CA PHE A 60 -6.79 -2.80 -6.09
C PHE A 60 -6.61 -2.86 -4.57
N LEU A 61 -7.59 -2.34 -3.86
CA LEU A 61 -7.57 -2.37 -2.40
C LEU A 61 -8.37 -3.59 -1.92
N PRO A 62 -7.98 -4.17 -0.76
CA PRO A 62 -8.58 -5.42 -0.29
C PRO A 62 -9.98 -5.25 0.31
N TYR A 63 -10.58 -4.10 0.15
CA TYR A 63 -11.94 -3.81 0.59
C TYR A 63 -12.66 -3.07 -0.53
N LYS A 64 -13.98 -3.22 -0.55
CA LYS A 64 -14.77 -2.55 -1.57
C LYS A 64 -14.94 -1.08 -1.23
N SER A 65 -14.71 -0.24 -2.23
CA SER A 65 -15.15 1.14 -2.16
C SER A 65 -16.57 1.20 -2.73
N THR A 66 -17.45 1.81 -2.04
CA THR A 66 -18.82 2.00 -2.53
C THR A 66 -19.01 3.41 -3.04
#